data_516dd9c93c8ae665ec31d9e9f1adc7d9
#
_entry.id   516dd9c93c8ae665ec31d9e9f1adc7d9
#
_cell.length_a   1.000
_cell.length_b   1.000
_cell.length_c   1.000
_cell.angle_alpha   90.00
_cell.angle_beta   90.00
_cell.angle_gamma   90.00
#
_symmetry.space_group_name_H-M   'P 1'
#
loop_
_entity.id
_entity.type
_entity.pdbx_description
1 polymer ?
#
loop_
_entity_poly.entity_id
_entity_poly.type
_entity_poly.pdbx_seq_one_letter_code
_entity_poly.pdbx_strand_id
1 'polypeptide(L)'
;GSVRRDMYTISWPMALPAPPRSTPERADLWLHMQQTAEPNAVTPTRTGHPRRVAVLLTGASAAAPTSSAVQYISALMHMLIQPGRSASMCVVTNGACVAPRMDSSHVASNAANSSTWGFVRVVRLEHSSFSVRSLDEYSGVSPFSLERHAYTASLDAAMDPEIVRSGSMLYAARLRRCLGPQPLVASGPSMTGTYAITGGLGGLGLRAAAMLTKHGAVSVFLSSRSGRIVRDGHGQEAQLQFTGAVLGIVAADAGDAQSLRIFLSGQPITSVLHAAGILVDKLIRSMTVGDLEAVFTPKALAAWHL
;
A
#
# COMPACT_ATOMS: atom_id res chain seq x y z
N GLY A 1 -24.84 26.57 -5.87
CA GLY A 1 -24.62 25.90 -4.61
C GLY A 1 -23.16 25.49 -4.53
N SER A 2 -22.40 26.03 -3.56
CA SER A 2 -20.99 25.65 -3.34
C SER A 2 -20.93 24.21 -2.87
N VAL A 3 -20.32 23.34 -3.66
CA VAL A 3 -19.99 21.98 -3.21
C VAL A 3 -18.95 22.10 -2.09
N ARG A 4 -19.35 21.87 -0.85
CA ARG A 4 -18.41 21.75 0.26
C ARG A 4 -17.54 20.53 0.00
N ARG A 5 -16.27 20.74 -0.27
CA ARG A 5 -15.28 19.67 -0.34
C ARG A 5 -14.82 19.37 1.07
N ASP A 6 -15.35 18.31 1.65
CA ASP A 6 -14.89 17.83 2.95
C ASP A 6 -13.52 17.17 2.75
N MET A 7 -12.52 17.67 3.47
CA MET A 7 -11.20 17.05 3.53
C MET A 7 -11.15 16.11 4.72
N TYR A 8 -10.54 14.95 4.55
CA TYR A 8 -10.37 13.95 5.60
C TYR A 8 -8.89 13.65 5.78
N THR A 9 -8.52 13.35 7.00
CA THR A 9 -7.20 12.87 7.37
C THR A 9 -7.30 11.56 8.14
N ILE A 10 -6.29 10.72 8.01
CA ILE A 10 -6.16 9.54 8.86
C ILE A 10 -5.50 9.98 10.16
N SER A 11 -6.14 9.69 11.28
CA SER A 11 -5.59 9.88 12.61
C SER A 11 -5.40 8.53 13.30
N TRP A 12 -4.45 8.46 14.21
CA TRP A 12 -4.14 7.27 15.00
C TRP A 12 -4.40 7.55 16.49
N PRO A 13 -5.67 7.61 16.93
CA PRO A 13 -5.94 7.72 18.35
C PRO A 13 -5.46 6.45 19.08
N MET A 14 -5.07 6.62 20.34
CA MET A 14 -4.75 5.49 21.20
C MET A 14 -5.97 4.56 21.28
N ALA A 15 -5.77 3.29 21.02
CA ALA A 15 -6.76 2.26 21.22
C ALA A 15 -6.84 1.94 22.72
N LEU A 16 -8.03 1.90 23.27
CA LEU A 16 -8.19 1.42 24.64
C LEU A 16 -7.87 -0.08 24.65
N PRO A 17 -7.03 -0.55 25.59
CA PRO A 17 -6.79 -1.97 25.74
C PRO A 17 -8.12 -2.65 26.09
N ALA A 18 -8.40 -3.78 25.45
CA ALA A 18 -9.53 -4.60 25.85
C ALA A 18 -9.33 -5.08 27.30
N PRO A 19 -10.41 -5.25 28.08
CA PRO A 19 -10.29 -5.80 29.42
C PRO A 19 -9.60 -7.18 29.37
N PRO A 20 -8.68 -7.48 30.28
CA PRO A 20 -7.93 -8.73 30.25
C PRO A 20 -8.90 -9.91 30.35
N ARG A 21 -8.87 -10.80 29.38
CA ARG A 21 -9.51 -12.13 29.50
C ARG A 21 -8.71 -12.97 30.47
N SER A 22 -9.37 -13.86 31.17
CA SER A 22 -8.79 -14.73 32.21
C SER A 22 -7.64 -15.61 31.72
N THR A 23 -7.55 -15.86 30.39
CA THR A 23 -6.44 -16.60 29.75
C THR A 23 -6.10 -15.97 28.41
N PRO A 24 -4.84 -15.60 28.17
CA PRO A 24 -4.44 -15.07 26.88
C PRO A 24 -4.54 -16.18 25.80
N GLU A 25 -5.28 -15.90 24.75
CA GLU A 25 -5.37 -16.82 23.61
C GLU A 25 -4.04 -16.85 22.86
N ARG A 26 -3.39 -18.02 22.77
CA ARG A 26 -2.12 -18.20 22.05
C ARG A 26 -2.38 -18.62 20.60
N ALA A 27 -1.44 -18.30 19.70
CA ALA A 27 -1.43 -18.86 18.37
C ALA A 27 -1.13 -20.37 18.44
N ASP A 28 -1.84 -21.12 17.62
CA ASP A 28 -1.56 -22.54 17.43
C ASP A 28 -0.30 -22.74 16.56
N LEU A 29 -0.04 -21.77 15.69
CA LEU A 29 1.07 -21.78 14.74
C LEU A 29 1.65 -20.39 14.56
N TRP A 30 2.98 -20.27 14.68
CA TRP A 30 3.75 -19.11 14.30
C TRP A 30 4.52 -19.38 13.01
N LEU A 31 4.42 -18.47 12.06
CA LEU A 31 5.16 -18.51 10.81
C LEU A 31 5.97 -17.21 10.70
N HIS A 32 7.27 -17.36 10.44
CA HIS A 32 8.15 -16.25 10.21
C HIS A 32 8.59 -16.25 8.74
N MET A 33 8.30 -15.17 8.04
CA MET A 33 8.76 -14.91 6.69
C MET A 33 9.75 -13.76 6.73
N GLN A 34 11.01 -14.05 6.49
CA GLN A 34 12.03 -13.05 6.25
C GLN A 34 12.09 -12.75 4.76
N GLN A 35 12.09 -11.48 4.40
CA GLN A 35 12.24 -11.05 3.03
C GLN A 35 13.71 -11.24 2.58
N THR A 36 14.05 -12.47 2.24
CA THR A 36 15.26 -12.85 1.50
C THR A 36 14.88 -13.12 0.06
N ALA A 37 15.85 -13.08 -0.86
CA ALA A 37 15.62 -13.10 -2.31
C ALA A 37 14.90 -14.35 -2.87
N GLU A 38 14.67 -15.38 -2.06
CA GLU A 38 13.90 -16.57 -2.48
C GLU A 38 12.85 -16.95 -1.43
N PRO A 39 11.60 -17.19 -1.84
CA PRO A 39 10.58 -17.73 -0.94
C PRO A 39 10.89 -19.19 -0.62
N ASN A 40 11.56 -19.44 0.49
CA ASN A 40 11.64 -20.80 1.02
C ASN A 40 10.23 -21.25 1.40
N ALA A 41 9.72 -22.26 0.72
CA ALA A 41 8.44 -22.87 1.02
C ALA A 41 8.47 -23.43 2.45
N VAL A 42 7.90 -22.70 3.39
CA VAL A 42 7.70 -23.19 4.73
C VAL A 42 6.54 -24.18 4.70
N THR A 43 6.86 -25.45 4.60
CA THR A 43 5.89 -26.52 4.82
C THR A 43 5.58 -26.59 6.32
N PRO A 44 4.32 -26.47 6.73
CA PRO A 44 3.95 -26.64 8.13
C PRO A 44 4.26 -28.06 8.56
N THR A 45 5.20 -28.22 9.48
CA THR A 45 5.69 -29.54 9.97
C THR A 45 4.78 -30.15 11.04
N ARG A 46 3.60 -29.61 11.30
CA ARG A 46 2.68 -30.12 12.32
C ARG A 46 1.49 -30.86 11.72
N THR A 47 1.29 -32.10 12.15
CA THR A 47 0.08 -32.91 11.92
C THR A 47 -1.09 -32.28 12.68
N GLY A 48 -1.88 -31.45 12.03
CA GLY A 48 -3.05 -30.78 12.57
C GLY A 48 -3.30 -29.48 11.82
N HIS A 49 -4.58 -29.12 11.66
CA HIS A 49 -4.92 -27.85 11.02
C HIS A 49 -5.01 -26.77 12.11
N PRO A 50 -4.08 -25.80 12.12
CA PRO A 50 -4.12 -24.72 13.11
C PRO A 50 -5.40 -23.90 12.96
N ARG A 51 -6.01 -23.52 14.06
CA ARG A 51 -7.16 -22.61 14.08
C ARG A 51 -6.74 -21.15 14.16
N ARG A 52 -5.58 -20.89 14.74
CA ARG A 52 -5.01 -19.56 14.97
C ARG A 52 -3.60 -19.49 14.45
N VAL A 53 -3.37 -18.66 13.45
CA VAL A 53 -2.07 -18.50 12.80
C VAL A 53 -1.58 -17.08 12.98
N ALA A 54 -0.35 -16.91 13.43
CA ALA A 54 0.35 -15.64 13.39
C ALA A 54 1.43 -15.68 12.31
N VAL A 55 1.48 -14.68 11.47
CA VAL A 55 2.46 -14.52 10.40
C VAL A 55 3.29 -13.30 10.69
N LEU A 56 4.56 -13.48 11.00
CA LEU A 56 5.51 -12.39 11.20
C LEU A 56 6.27 -12.14 9.90
N LEU A 57 6.11 -10.94 9.37
CA LEU A 57 6.77 -10.48 8.15
C LEU A 57 7.89 -9.51 8.53
N THR A 58 9.12 -9.92 8.32
CA THR A 58 10.28 -9.04 8.53
C THR A 58 10.94 -8.73 7.20
N GLY A 59 11.47 -7.52 7.07
CA GLY A 59 12.23 -7.06 5.91
C GLY A 59 13.36 -6.15 6.35
N ALA A 60 14.37 -6.02 5.51
CA ALA A 60 15.41 -5.03 5.75
C ALA A 60 14.80 -3.62 5.67
N SER A 61 15.25 -2.73 6.55
CA SER A 61 14.95 -1.30 6.44
C SER A 61 15.39 -0.80 5.05
N ALA A 62 14.55 -0.03 4.38
CA ALA A 62 14.77 0.47 3.03
C ALA A 62 14.82 -0.61 1.91
N ALA A 63 14.28 -1.80 2.14
CA ALA A 63 14.10 -2.77 1.06
C ALA A 63 12.98 -2.35 0.09
N ALA A 64 13.17 -2.63 -1.19
CA ALA A 64 12.16 -2.39 -2.22
C ALA A 64 10.85 -3.14 -1.87
N PRO A 65 9.69 -2.57 -2.18
CA PRO A 65 8.42 -3.26 -1.99
C PRO A 65 8.38 -4.52 -2.86
N THR A 66 7.84 -5.63 -2.31
CA THR A 66 7.67 -6.89 -3.04
C THR A 66 6.25 -7.42 -2.90
N SER A 67 5.83 -8.23 -3.87
CA SER A 67 4.58 -8.97 -3.83
C SER A 67 4.67 -10.28 -3.03
N SER A 68 5.88 -10.72 -2.66
CA SER A 68 6.14 -12.03 -2.05
C SER A 68 5.35 -12.28 -0.76
N ALA A 69 5.26 -11.26 0.12
CA ALA A 69 4.49 -11.37 1.35
C ALA A 69 2.98 -11.54 1.07
N VAL A 70 2.45 -10.84 0.07
CA VAL A 70 1.04 -10.98 -0.34
C VAL A 70 0.78 -12.35 -0.91
N GLN A 71 1.68 -12.86 -1.76
CA GLN A 71 1.60 -14.22 -2.33
C GLN A 71 1.60 -15.28 -1.24
N TYR A 72 2.49 -15.15 -0.25
CA TYR A 72 2.57 -16.05 0.89
C TYR A 72 1.29 -16.05 1.73
N ILE A 73 0.78 -14.87 2.09
CA ILE A 73 -0.47 -14.75 2.85
C ILE A 73 -1.65 -15.29 2.05
N SER A 74 -1.71 -15.06 0.74
CA SER A 74 -2.74 -15.61 -0.14
C SER A 74 -2.74 -17.13 -0.13
N ALA A 75 -1.56 -17.76 -0.24
CA ALA A 75 -1.43 -19.22 -0.17
C ALA A 75 -1.88 -19.77 1.18
N LEU A 76 -1.49 -19.15 2.29
CA LEU A 76 -1.93 -19.52 3.64
C LEU A 76 -3.44 -19.42 3.79
N MET A 77 -4.03 -18.37 3.27
CA MET A 77 -5.47 -18.18 3.31
C MET A 77 -6.23 -19.29 2.59
N HIS A 78 -5.80 -19.67 1.38
CA HIS A 78 -6.42 -20.78 0.65
C HIS A 78 -6.39 -22.08 1.45
N MET A 79 -5.36 -22.29 2.29
CA MET A 79 -5.30 -23.46 3.18
C MET A 79 -6.18 -23.33 4.42
N LEU A 80 -6.37 -22.13 4.94
CA LEU A 80 -7.09 -21.87 6.20
C LEU A 80 -8.60 -21.74 5.99
N ILE A 81 -9.02 -21.17 4.88
CA ILE A 81 -10.43 -20.94 4.55
C ILE A 81 -11.02 -22.24 4.02
N GLN A 82 -11.52 -23.06 4.95
CA GLN A 82 -12.19 -24.32 4.65
C GLN A 82 -13.66 -24.27 5.12
N PRO A 83 -14.63 -24.84 4.35
CA PRO A 83 -16.01 -24.90 4.76
C PRO A 83 -16.18 -25.55 6.15
N GLY A 84 -16.99 -24.94 7.00
CA GLY A 84 -17.28 -25.45 8.34
C GLY A 84 -16.15 -25.29 9.39
N ARG A 85 -15.07 -24.59 9.06
CA ARG A 85 -13.97 -24.29 9.99
C ARG A 85 -13.90 -22.82 10.35
N SER A 86 -13.76 -22.56 11.64
CA SER A 86 -13.42 -21.23 12.13
C SER A 86 -11.90 -21.16 12.31
N ALA A 87 -11.25 -20.34 11.51
CA ALA A 87 -9.83 -20.05 11.65
C ALA A 87 -9.63 -18.53 11.76
N SER A 88 -8.50 -18.14 12.33
CA SER A 88 -8.10 -16.75 12.43
C SER A 88 -6.62 -16.55 12.10
N MET A 89 -6.28 -15.40 11.55
CA MET A 89 -4.90 -15.04 11.21
C MET A 89 -4.57 -13.66 11.74
N CYS A 90 -3.36 -13.51 12.25
CA CYS A 90 -2.78 -12.20 12.56
C CYS A 90 -1.53 -12.00 11.71
N VAL A 91 -1.52 -10.94 10.91
CA VAL A 91 -0.36 -10.54 10.11
C VAL A 91 0.38 -9.45 10.86
N VAL A 92 1.63 -9.74 11.22
CA VAL A 92 2.49 -8.82 11.96
C VAL A 92 3.56 -8.28 11.03
N THR A 93 3.62 -6.96 10.91
CA THR A 93 4.62 -6.23 10.12
C THR A 93 5.49 -5.36 11.03
N ASN A 94 6.59 -4.86 10.50
CA ASN A 94 7.48 -3.96 11.23
C ASN A 94 7.69 -2.67 10.41
N GLY A 95 7.14 -1.56 10.89
CA GLY A 95 7.27 -0.24 10.27
C GLY A 95 6.54 -0.08 8.93
N ALA A 96 5.51 -0.90 8.66
CA ALA A 96 4.69 -0.77 7.45
C ALA A 96 3.74 0.44 7.51
N CYS A 97 3.43 0.92 8.71
CA CYS A 97 2.57 2.08 8.96
C CYS A 97 3.33 3.18 9.70
N VAL A 98 2.94 4.43 9.46
CA VAL A 98 3.47 5.57 10.22
C VAL A 98 2.62 5.74 11.48
N ALA A 99 3.18 5.42 12.64
CA ALA A 99 2.55 5.71 13.93
C ALA A 99 2.78 7.17 14.35
N PRO A 100 1.85 7.78 15.10
CA PRO A 100 2.11 9.05 15.76
C PRO A 100 3.30 8.89 16.71
N ARG A 101 4.25 9.79 16.63
CA ARG A 101 5.44 9.76 17.46
C ARG A 101 5.39 10.80 18.54
N MET A 102 5.93 10.44 19.70
CA MET A 102 6.21 11.36 20.79
C MET A 102 7.57 12.06 20.62
N ASP A 103 8.42 11.54 19.75
CA ASP A 103 9.73 12.12 19.44
C ASP A 103 9.92 12.38 17.94
N SER A 104 10.74 13.37 17.62
CA SER A 104 11.03 13.84 16.26
C SER A 104 12.03 12.97 15.51
N SER A 105 12.42 11.82 16.03
CA SER A 105 13.35 10.92 15.34
C SER A 105 12.67 10.27 14.13
N HIS A 106 13.09 10.65 12.94
CA HIS A 106 12.61 10.08 11.68
C HIS A 106 13.19 8.67 11.49
N VAL A 107 12.43 7.64 11.85
CA VAL A 107 12.77 6.29 11.40
C VAL A 107 12.04 6.07 10.08
N ALA A 108 12.77 5.68 9.05
CA ALA A 108 12.20 5.33 7.75
C ALA A 108 11.16 4.23 7.92
N SER A 109 9.99 4.42 7.32
CA SER A 109 8.99 3.36 7.23
C SER A 109 9.54 2.22 6.37
N ASN A 110 9.28 0.99 6.78
CA ASN A 110 9.63 -0.18 5.99
C ASN A 110 8.49 -0.47 5.01
N ALA A 111 8.62 0.02 3.78
CA ALA A 111 7.61 -0.16 2.75
C ALA A 111 7.49 -1.61 2.24
N ALA A 112 8.48 -2.46 2.54
CA ALA A 112 8.60 -3.79 1.98
C ALA A 112 7.34 -4.66 2.11
N ASN A 113 6.70 -4.62 3.28
CA ASN A 113 5.53 -5.44 3.61
C ASN A 113 4.21 -4.64 3.69
N SER A 114 4.20 -3.36 3.34
CA SER A 114 2.98 -2.52 3.48
C SER A 114 1.84 -2.94 2.57
N SER A 115 2.13 -3.58 1.44
CA SER A 115 1.11 -4.14 0.53
C SER A 115 0.19 -5.17 1.18
N THR A 116 0.68 -5.88 2.21
CA THR A 116 -0.10 -6.89 2.94
C THR A 116 -1.28 -6.29 3.68
N TRP A 117 -1.17 -5.05 4.15
CA TRP A 117 -2.26 -4.33 4.81
C TRP A 117 -3.45 -4.11 3.88
N GLY A 118 -3.16 -3.68 2.63
CA GLY A 118 -4.19 -3.54 1.60
C GLY A 118 -4.84 -4.88 1.26
N PHE A 119 -4.03 -5.92 1.08
CA PHE A 119 -4.51 -7.26 0.78
C PHE A 119 -5.40 -7.82 1.90
N VAL A 120 -4.98 -7.72 3.16
CA VAL A 120 -5.75 -8.18 4.33
C VAL A 120 -7.09 -7.43 4.47
N ARG A 121 -7.18 -6.17 4.06
CA ARG A 121 -8.46 -5.44 4.00
C ARG A 121 -9.43 -6.08 3.02
N VAL A 122 -8.95 -6.45 1.83
CA VAL A 122 -9.78 -7.14 0.83
C VAL A 122 -10.22 -8.50 1.35
N VAL A 123 -9.32 -9.24 2.01
CA VAL A 123 -9.67 -10.51 2.67
C VAL A 123 -10.84 -10.37 3.62
N ARG A 124 -10.82 -9.36 4.48
CA ARG A 124 -11.93 -9.10 5.43
C ARG A 124 -13.26 -8.81 4.72
N LEU A 125 -13.22 -8.22 3.53
CA LEU A 125 -14.41 -7.93 2.74
C LEU A 125 -14.95 -9.17 2.03
N GLU A 126 -14.07 -9.98 1.43
CA GLU A 126 -14.49 -11.17 0.67
C GLU A 126 -14.79 -12.37 1.56
N HIS A 127 -14.16 -12.49 2.71
CA HIS A 127 -14.25 -13.63 3.63
C HIS A 127 -14.64 -13.18 5.05
N SER A 128 -15.84 -12.68 5.22
CA SER A 128 -16.33 -12.13 6.50
C SER A 128 -16.37 -13.13 7.66
N SER A 129 -16.42 -14.43 7.37
CA SER A 129 -16.33 -15.50 8.36
C SER A 129 -14.89 -15.82 8.81
N PHE A 130 -13.88 -15.33 8.08
CA PHE A 130 -12.46 -15.51 8.40
C PHE A 130 -11.93 -14.29 9.14
N SER A 131 -11.57 -14.49 10.41
CA SER A 131 -11.03 -13.40 11.22
C SER A 131 -9.56 -13.16 10.85
N VAL A 132 -9.28 -12.03 10.21
CA VAL A 132 -7.90 -11.62 9.90
C VAL A 132 -7.61 -10.22 10.42
N ARG A 133 -6.43 -10.05 11.02
CA ARG A 133 -5.97 -8.80 11.64
C ARG A 133 -4.59 -8.41 11.17
N SER A 134 -4.31 -7.12 11.23
CA SER A 134 -2.99 -6.55 10.96
C SER A 134 -2.46 -5.85 12.22
N LEU A 135 -1.24 -6.19 12.59
CA LEU A 135 -0.50 -5.52 13.64
C LEU A 135 0.82 -5.00 13.06
N ASP A 136 1.07 -3.71 13.18
CA ASP A 136 2.38 -3.14 12.86
C ASP A 136 3.15 -2.84 14.14
N GLU A 137 4.36 -3.35 14.24
CA GLU A 137 5.23 -3.15 15.39
C GLU A 137 6.28 -2.11 15.06
N TYR A 138 6.27 -1.04 15.82
CA TYR A 138 7.17 0.10 15.59
C TYR A 138 8.35 0.17 16.57
N SER A 139 8.64 -0.86 17.31
CA SER A 139 9.80 -0.89 18.21
C SER A 139 10.98 -1.60 17.57
N GLY A 140 12.20 -1.08 17.76
CA GLY A 140 13.45 -1.78 17.41
C GLY A 140 13.72 -3.04 18.23
N VAL A 141 12.65 -3.70 18.68
CA VAL A 141 12.68 -4.92 19.49
C VAL A 141 12.87 -6.11 18.57
N SER A 142 13.73 -7.03 18.96
CA SER A 142 13.98 -8.27 18.23
C SER A 142 12.68 -9.02 17.89
N PRO A 143 12.57 -9.59 16.67
CA PRO A 143 11.41 -10.39 16.26
C PRO A 143 11.01 -11.48 17.26
N PHE A 144 11.98 -12.08 17.94
CA PHE A 144 11.74 -13.13 18.93
C PHE A 144 11.08 -12.67 20.23
N SER A 145 11.23 -11.40 20.62
CA SER A 145 10.52 -10.86 21.77
C SER A 145 9.07 -10.46 21.40
N LEU A 146 8.79 -10.28 20.13
CA LEU A 146 7.45 -10.04 19.58
C LEU A 146 6.51 -11.22 19.75
N GLU A 147 7.02 -12.46 19.69
CA GLU A 147 6.22 -13.68 19.74
C GLU A 147 5.37 -13.79 21.01
N ARG A 148 5.84 -13.26 22.12
CA ARG A 148 5.17 -13.42 23.41
C ARG A 148 4.11 -12.36 23.74
N HIS A 149 4.30 -11.13 23.33
CA HIS A 149 3.49 -10.00 23.83
C HIS A 149 2.53 -9.42 22.77
N ALA A 150 2.91 -9.43 21.50
CA ALA A 150 2.11 -8.82 20.43
C ALA A 150 0.82 -9.60 20.16
N TYR A 151 0.91 -10.91 20.26
CA TYR A 151 -0.16 -11.80 19.84
C TYR A 151 -1.33 -11.86 20.83
N THR A 152 -1.05 -11.81 22.11
CA THR A 152 -2.09 -11.89 23.14
C THR A 152 -3.05 -10.70 23.12
N ALA A 153 -2.54 -9.53 22.79
CA ALA A 153 -3.36 -8.32 22.70
C ALA A 153 -4.13 -8.20 21.36
N SER A 154 -3.60 -8.77 20.27
CA SER A 154 -4.19 -8.58 18.94
C SER A 154 -5.27 -9.60 18.56
N LEU A 155 -5.42 -10.68 19.31
CA LEU A 155 -6.45 -11.70 19.06
C LEU A 155 -7.76 -11.47 19.79
N ASP A 156 -7.81 -10.52 20.69
CA ASP A 156 -9.06 -10.21 21.37
C ASP A 156 -10.10 -9.67 20.36
N ALA A 157 -11.24 -10.34 20.28
CA ALA A 157 -12.31 -9.98 19.34
C ALA A 157 -12.85 -8.57 19.54
N ALA A 158 -12.58 -7.94 20.68
CA ALA A 158 -12.96 -6.56 21.00
C ALA A 158 -12.01 -5.51 20.40
N MET A 159 -10.82 -5.92 19.89
CA MET A 159 -9.83 -4.99 19.35
C MET A 159 -10.11 -4.65 17.87
N ASP A 160 -9.65 -3.48 17.46
CA ASP A 160 -9.66 -3.07 16.05
C ASP A 160 -8.93 -4.07 15.16
N PRO A 161 -9.38 -4.26 13.91
CA PRO A 161 -8.75 -5.18 12.98
C PRO A 161 -7.37 -4.71 12.50
N GLU A 162 -7.04 -3.44 12.71
CA GLU A 162 -5.79 -2.80 12.30
C GLU A 162 -5.21 -2.00 13.46
N ILE A 163 -4.07 -2.44 13.96
CA ILE A 163 -3.42 -1.84 15.12
C ILE A 163 -1.96 -1.56 14.80
N VAL A 164 -1.48 -0.43 15.26
CA VAL A 164 -0.05 -0.10 15.31
C VAL A 164 0.38 -0.06 16.76
N ARG A 165 1.45 -0.75 17.10
CA ARG A 165 2.05 -0.71 18.42
C ARG A 165 3.33 0.12 18.39
N SER A 166 3.44 1.06 19.33
CA SER A 166 4.66 1.83 19.55
C SER A 166 4.99 1.79 21.06
N GLY A 167 5.99 1.02 21.40
CA GLY A 167 6.31 0.69 22.79
C GLY A 167 5.15 -0.04 23.49
N SER A 168 4.64 0.50 24.57
CA SER A 168 3.47 -0.03 25.31
C SER A 168 2.13 0.46 24.77
N MET A 169 2.11 1.38 23.82
CA MET A 169 0.91 2.03 23.34
C MET A 169 0.37 1.37 22.08
N LEU A 170 -0.96 1.23 22.01
CA LEU A 170 -1.67 0.72 20.84
C LEU A 170 -2.45 1.84 20.17
N TYR A 171 -2.40 1.90 18.85
CA TYR A 171 -3.07 2.91 18.03
C TYR A 171 -3.90 2.22 16.96
N ALA A 172 -5.10 2.75 16.73
CA ALA A 172 -5.98 2.29 15.65
C ALA A 172 -6.24 3.42 14.65
N ALA A 173 -6.22 3.10 13.35
CA ALA A 173 -6.50 4.09 12.31
C ALA A 173 -7.94 4.58 12.36
N ARG A 174 -8.14 5.89 12.22
CA ARG A 174 -9.47 6.51 12.12
C ARG A 174 -9.46 7.56 11.02
N LEU A 175 -10.47 7.51 10.17
CA LEU A 175 -10.74 8.57 9.22
C LEU A 175 -11.46 9.71 9.94
N ARG A 176 -10.85 10.89 9.99
CA ARG A 176 -11.45 12.08 10.60
C ARG A 176 -11.59 13.19 9.58
N ARG A 177 -12.68 13.92 9.66
CA ARG A 177 -12.86 15.13 8.88
C ARG A 177 -11.80 16.15 9.27
N CYS A 178 -11.10 16.69 8.30
CA CYS A 178 -10.14 17.75 8.53
C CYS A 178 -10.91 19.07 8.69
N LEU A 179 -10.89 19.61 9.91
CA LEU A 179 -11.50 20.90 10.25
C LEU A 179 -10.50 22.07 10.12
N GLY A 180 -9.35 21.83 9.47
CA GLY A 180 -8.37 22.89 9.25
C GLY A 180 -8.96 24.10 8.52
N PRO A 181 -8.33 25.28 8.66
CA PRO A 181 -8.74 26.46 7.91
C PRO A 181 -8.73 26.09 6.44
N GLN A 182 -9.86 26.33 5.75
CA GLN A 182 -9.89 26.20 4.31
C GLN A 182 -8.79 27.11 3.79
N PRO A 183 -7.87 26.63 2.95
CA PRO A 183 -6.93 27.54 2.31
C PRO A 183 -7.77 28.62 1.64
N LEU A 184 -7.54 29.86 2.03
CA LEU A 184 -8.07 31.01 1.33
C LEU A 184 -7.47 30.92 -0.08
N VAL A 185 -8.23 30.33 -1.01
CA VAL A 185 -7.84 30.21 -2.41
C VAL A 185 -8.05 31.59 -3.04
N ALA A 186 -7.22 32.53 -2.66
CA ALA A 186 -7.17 33.82 -3.36
C ALA A 186 -6.50 33.67 -4.74
N SER A 187 -5.61 32.73 -4.89
CA SER A 187 -5.02 32.30 -6.16
C SER A 187 -4.58 30.85 -5.98
N GLY A 188 -5.04 29.95 -6.86
CA GLY A 188 -4.56 28.56 -6.84
C GLY A 188 -3.03 28.52 -6.85
N PRO A 189 -2.39 27.51 -6.26
CA PRO A 189 -0.95 27.39 -6.28
C PRO A 189 -0.46 27.47 -7.72
N SER A 190 0.44 28.41 -8.00
CA SER A 190 1.10 28.46 -9.31
C SER A 190 1.94 27.20 -9.45
N MET A 191 1.57 26.36 -10.40
CA MET A 191 2.28 25.11 -10.69
C MET A 191 3.36 25.34 -11.74
N THR A 192 4.25 26.32 -11.50
CA THR A 192 5.35 26.59 -12.40
C THR A 192 6.38 25.45 -12.33
N GLY A 193 6.92 25.06 -13.50
CA GLY A 193 7.98 24.06 -13.58
C GLY A 193 7.72 23.00 -14.65
N THR A 194 8.60 22.01 -14.69
CA THR A 194 8.56 20.89 -15.62
C THR A 194 8.09 19.63 -14.91
N TYR A 195 7.08 19.01 -15.43
CA TYR A 195 6.43 17.85 -14.85
C TYR A 195 6.63 16.60 -15.71
N ALA A 196 6.95 15.49 -15.06
CA ALA A 196 6.92 14.17 -15.70
C ALA A 196 5.71 13.37 -15.17
N ILE A 197 4.94 12.76 -16.07
CA ILE A 197 3.76 11.97 -15.71
C ILE A 197 3.93 10.56 -16.25
N THR A 198 4.13 9.58 -15.36
CA THR A 198 4.13 8.17 -15.74
C THR A 198 2.69 7.69 -15.90
N GLY A 199 2.43 6.83 -16.91
CA GLY A 199 1.06 6.52 -17.29
C GLY A 199 0.29 7.72 -17.85
N GLY A 200 1.04 8.71 -18.35
CA GLY A 200 0.54 10.02 -18.79
C GLY A 200 -0.46 9.99 -19.93
N LEU A 201 -0.47 8.94 -20.74
CA LEU A 201 -1.43 8.74 -21.84
C LEU A 201 -2.72 8.02 -21.43
N GLY A 202 -2.85 7.67 -20.14
CA GLY A 202 -4.11 7.22 -19.56
C GLY A 202 -5.04 8.36 -19.20
N GLY A 203 -6.33 8.07 -19.00
CA GLY A 203 -7.35 9.11 -18.76
C GLY A 203 -7.05 10.02 -17.55
N LEU A 204 -6.49 9.49 -16.46
CA LEU A 204 -6.07 10.29 -15.30
C LEU A 204 -4.82 11.11 -15.60
N GLY A 205 -3.85 10.54 -16.30
CA GLY A 205 -2.61 11.20 -16.69
C GLY A 205 -2.87 12.42 -17.59
N LEU A 206 -3.71 12.28 -18.59
CA LEU A 206 -4.09 13.38 -19.49
C LEU A 206 -4.86 14.49 -18.77
N ARG A 207 -5.78 14.13 -17.86
CA ARG A 207 -6.49 15.13 -17.04
C ARG A 207 -5.54 15.88 -16.12
N ALA A 208 -4.56 15.18 -15.55
CA ALA A 208 -3.53 15.81 -14.73
C ALA A 208 -2.64 16.74 -15.56
N ALA A 209 -2.21 16.33 -16.77
CA ALA A 209 -1.47 17.16 -17.69
C ALA A 209 -2.24 18.46 -18.02
N ALA A 210 -3.52 18.34 -18.39
CA ALA A 210 -4.37 19.49 -18.67
C ALA A 210 -4.53 20.42 -17.45
N MET A 211 -4.67 19.86 -16.25
CA MET A 211 -4.75 20.64 -15.02
C MET A 211 -3.43 21.39 -14.74
N LEU A 212 -2.28 20.71 -14.84
CA LEU A 212 -0.97 21.32 -14.62
C LEU A 212 -0.74 22.47 -15.61
N THR A 213 -1.01 22.25 -16.88
CA THR A 213 -0.91 23.29 -17.92
C THR A 213 -1.80 24.49 -17.62
N LYS A 214 -3.05 24.28 -17.25
CA LYS A 214 -3.99 25.33 -16.86
C LYS A 214 -3.49 26.16 -15.66
N HIS A 215 -2.69 25.58 -14.77
CA HIS A 215 -2.17 26.25 -13.57
C HIS A 215 -0.72 26.73 -13.73
N GLY A 216 -0.20 26.78 -14.96
CA GLY A 216 1.07 27.43 -15.26
C GLY A 216 2.28 26.52 -15.37
N ALA A 217 2.08 25.22 -15.57
CA ALA A 217 3.20 24.32 -15.89
C ALA A 217 3.91 24.78 -17.18
N VAL A 218 5.23 24.91 -17.11
CA VAL A 218 6.06 25.32 -18.25
C VAL A 218 6.15 24.20 -19.28
N SER A 219 6.29 22.99 -18.80
CA SER A 219 6.44 21.79 -19.64
C SER A 219 5.87 20.56 -18.96
N VAL A 220 5.27 19.67 -19.76
CA VAL A 220 4.77 18.38 -19.30
C VAL A 220 5.28 17.27 -20.20
N PHE A 221 5.94 16.27 -19.63
CA PHE A 221 6.39 15.08 -20.31
C PHE A 221 5.53 13.89 -19.88
N LEU A 222 5.04 13.14 -20.87
CA LEU A 222 4.16 12.01 -20.65
C LEU A 222 4.89 10.70 -20.99
N SER A 223 4.77 9.68 -20.16
CA SER A 223 5.23 8.35 -20.52
C SER A 223 4.10 7.32 -20.45
N SER A 224 4.19 6.34 -21.33
CA SER A 224 3.44 5.09 -21.29
C SER A 224 4.28 3.98 -21.90
N ARG A 225 3.95 2.72 -21.66
CA ARG A 225 4.71 1.58 -22.19
C ARG A 225 4.86 1.61 -23.72
N SER A 226 3.83 2.03 -24.44
CA SER A 226 3.83 2.09 -25.90
C SER A 226 4.22 3.46 -26.48
N GLY A 227 4.30 4.51 -25.67
CA GLY A 227 4.46 5.90 -26.14
C GLY A 227 3.29 6.43 -26.96
N ARG A 228 2.13 5.75 -26.94
CA ARG A 228 0.95 6.13 -27.71
C ARG A 228 -0.33 5.80 -26.95
N ILE A 229 -1.42 6.45 -27.31
CA ILE A 229 -2.76 6.09 -26.83
C ILE A 229 -3.17 4.77 -27.50
N VAL A 230 -3.41 3.75 -26.68
CA VAL A 230 -3.74 2.41 -27.19
C VAL A 230 -5.25 2.27 -27.46
N ARG A 231 -6.08 3.00 -26.70
CA ARG A 231 -7.54 2.99 -26.84
C ARG A 231 -8.07 4.40 -26.62
N ASP A 232 -8.61 5.01 -27.66
CA ASP A 232 -9.24 6.33 -27.56
C ASP A 232 -10.77 6.22 -27.27
N GLY A 233 -11.13 5.42 -26.24
CA GLY A 233 -12.53 5.22 -25.86
C GLY A 233 -13.20 6.41 -25.18
N HIS A 234 -12.42 7.45 -24.79
CA HIS A 234 -12.90 8.60 -24.02
C HIS A 234 -12.39 9.94 -24.55
N GLY A 235 -12.07 10.04 -25.83
CA GLY A 235 -11.56 11.27 -26.45
C GLY A 235 -10.17 11.67 -25.94
N GLN A 236 -9.33 10.71 -25.62
CA GLN A 236 -7.98 10.94 -25.07
C GLN A 236 -7.08 11.63 -26.07
N GLU A 237 -7.18 11.31 -27.36
CA GLU A 237 -6.42 11.96 -28.43
C GLU A 237 -6.81 13.44 -28.56
N ALA A 238 -8.09 13.73 -28.56
CA ALA A 238 -8.59 15.11 -28.57
C ALA A 238 -8.09 15.87 -27.32
N GLN A 239 -8.15 15.25 -26.15
CA GLN A 239 -7.66 15.85 -24.90
C GLN A 239 -6.15 16.14 -24.96
N LEU A 240 -5.36 15.26 -25.55
CA LEU A 240 -3.92 15.45 -25.74
C LEU A 240 -3.64 16.65 -26.64
N GLN A 241 -4.38 16.80 -27.75
CA GLN A 241 -4.22 17.92 -28.71
C GLN A 241 -4.52 19.28 -28.07
N PHE A 242 -5.46 19.33 -27.11
CA PHE A 242 -5.78 20.56 -26.38
C PHE A 242 -4.80 20.91 -25.26
N THR A 243 -3.86 20.02 -24.94
CA THR A 243 -2.90 20.25 -23.85
C THR A 243 -1.63 20.88 -24.42
N GLY A 244 -1.66 22.20 -24.62
CA GLY A 244 -0.63 22.96 -25.35
C GLY A 244 0.80 22.98 -24.76
N ALA A 245 1.01 22.50 -23.54
CA ALA A 245 2.34 22.46 -22.89
C ALA A 245 2.95 21.04 -22.82
N VAL A 246 2.39 20.07 -23.53
CA VAL A 246 3.01 18.74 -23.65
C VAL A 246 4.18 18.84 -24.64
N LEU A 247 5.40 18.74 -24.11
CA LEU A 247 6.63 18.84 -24.90
C LEU A 247 7.17 17.49 -25.37
N GLY A 248 6.79 16.40 -24.72
CA GLY A 248 7.31 15.08 -25.08
C GLY A 248 6.43 13.93 -24.61
N ILE A 249 6.36 12.94 -25.49
CA ILE A 249 5.75 11.65 -25.21
C ILE A 249 6.83 10.59 -25.40
N VAL A 250 7.07 9.76 -24.37
CA VAL A 250 8.13 8.78 -24.35
C VAL A 250 7.55 7.39 -24.09
N ALA A 251 8.00 6.41 -24.87
CA ALA A 251 7.76 5.00 -24.55
C ALA A 251 8.69 4.61 -23.38
N ALA A 252 8.12 4.43 -22.20
CA ALA A 252 8.85 4.02 -21.00
C ALA A 252 7.97 3.14 -20.11
N ASP A 253 8.52 2.00 -19.70
CA ASP A 253 7.88 1.17 -18.67
C ASP A 253 8.29 1.66 -17.29
N ALA A 254 7.31 2.15 -16.53
CA ALA A 254 7.56 2.63 -15.16
C ALA A 254 7.98 1.49 -14.20
N GLY A 255 7.67 0.24 -14.52
CA GLY A 255 8.14 -0.94 -13.76
C GLY A 255 9.60 -1.27 -13.97
N ASP A 256 10.22 -0.77 -15.06
CA ASP A 256 11.64 -0.95 -15.34
C ASP A 256 12.45 0.29 -14.92
N ALA A 257 13.34 0.10 -13.93
CA ALA A 257 14.15 1.17 -13.37
C ALA A 257 15.03 1.89 -14.40
N GLN A 258 15.55 1.16 -15.39
CA GLN A 258 16.39 1.75 -16.43
C GLN A 258 15.58 2.62 -17.39
N SER A 259 14.44 2.11 -17.86
CA SER A 259 13.51 2.82 -18.72
C SER A 259 13.03 4.13 -18.06
N LEU A 260 12.71 4.06 -16.76
CA LEU A 260 12.30 5.20 -15.98
C LEU A 260 13.42 6.23 -15.79
N ARG A 261 14.64 5.77 -15.51
CA ARG A 261 15.82 6.63 -15.39
C ARG A 261 16.08 7.40 -16.70
N ILE A 262 16.00 6.72 -17.85
CA ILE A 262 16.15 7.37 -19.17
C ILE A 262 15.07 8.43 -19.37
N PHE A 263 13.82 8.12 -19.04
CA PHE A 263 12.70 9.07 -19.14
C PHE A 263 12.93 10.33 -18.31
N LEU A 264 13.46 10.19 -17.08
CA LEU A 264 13.66 11.30 -16.17
C LEU A 264 14.95 12.08 -16.39
N SER A 265 16.01 11.47 -16.93
CA SER A 265 17.34 12.09 -17.07
C SER A 265 17.45 13.13 -18.17
N GLY A 266 16.54 13.10 -19.15
CA GLY A 266 16.65 13.94 -20.34
C GLY A 266 16.20 15.41 -20.14
N GLN A 267 15.62 15.77 -18.98
CA GLN A 267 14.98 17.04 -18.75
C GLN A 267 15.12 17.53 -17.29
N PRO A 268 15.13 18.84 -17.05
CA PRO A 268 15.18 19.42 -15.71
C PRO A 268 13.80 19.26 -15.02
N ILE A 269 13.46 18.02 -14.60
CA ILE A 269 12.18 17.71 -13.97
C ILE A 269 12.09 18.38 -12.59
N THR A 270 11.04 19.15 -12.39
CA THR A 270 10.73 19.78 -11.10
C THR A 270 9.90 18.84 -10.21
N SER A 271 8.99 18.08 -10.82
CA SER A 271 8.06 17.20 -10.10
C SER A 271 7.63 16.01 -10.96
N VAL A 272 7.35 14.91 -10.29
CA VAL A 272 6.84 13.70 -10.92
C VAL A 272 5.44 13.39 -10.41
N LEU A 273 4.53 13.05 -11.33
CA LEU A 273 3.21 12.52 -11.03
C LEU A 273 3.15 11.06 -11.49
N HIS A 274 2.97 10.16 -10.54
CA HIS A 274 2.86 8.74 -10.85
C HIS A 274 1.39 8.35 -11.05
N ALA A 275 0.99 8.14 -12.31
CA ALA A 275 -0.35 7.71 -12.70
C ALA A 275 -0.36 6.37 -13.45
N ALA A 276 0.80 5.68 -13.51
CA ALA A 276 0.88 4.37 -14.11
C ALA A 276 0.18 3.32 -13.23
N GLY A 277 -0.55 2.43 -13.86
CA GLY A 277 -1.21 1.32 -13.18
C GLY A 277 -2.13 0.55 -14.12
N ILE A 278 -2.38 -0.69 -13.73
CA ILE A 278 -3.40 -1.54 -14.36
C ILE A 278 -4.36 -2.04 -13.28
N LEU A 279 -5.55 -2.46 -13.71
CA LEU A 279 -6.55 -3.11 -12.86
C LEU A 279 -6.69 -4.56 -13.31
N VAL A 280 -6.73 -5.46 -12.33
CA VAL A 280 -7.07 -6.87 -12.52
C VAL A 280 -8.13 -7.20 -11.48
N ASP A 281 -9.39 -7.04 -11.90
CA ASP A 281 -10.54 -7.23 -11.01
C ASP A 281 -10.91 -8.71 -10.94
N LYS A 282 -10.49 -9.37 -9.87
CA LYS A 282 -10.76 -10.77 -9.56
C LYS A 282 -11.01 -10.96 -8.08
N LEU A 283 -11.80 -11.96 -7.72
CA LEU A 283 -11.87 -12.41 -6.34
C LEU A 283 -10.52 -13.03 -5.91
N ILE A 284 -10.17 -12.90 -4.65
CA ILE A 284 -8.91 -13.44 -4.10
C ILE A 284 -8.74 -14.92 -4.43
N ARG A 285 -9.83 -15.71 -4.34
CA ARG A 285 -9.81 -17.16 -4.62
C ARG A 285 -9.37 -17.53 -6.05
N SER A 286 -9.51 -16.61 -7.01
CA SER A 286 -9.16 -16.81 -8.42
C SER A 286 -7.95 -15.99 -8.87
N MET A 287 -7.35 -15.23 -7.93
CA MET A 287 -6.18 -14.41 -8.21
C MET A 287 -4.92 -15.26 -8.24
N THR A 288 -4.15 -15.12 -9.31
CA THR A 288 -2.86 -15.81 -9.49
C THR A 288 -1.68 -14.92 -9.07
N VAL A 289 -0.53 -15.54 -8.91
CA VAL A 289 0.74 -14.80 -8.67
C VAL A 289 0.99 -13.79 -9.80
N GLY A 290 0.79 -14.19 -11.05
CA GLY A 290 0.95 -13.30 -12.20
C GLY A 290 0.00 -12.11 -12.19
N ASP A 291 -1.23 -12.27 -11.70
CA ASP A 291 -2.19 -11.18 -11.53
C ASP A 291 -1.69 -10.16 -10.49
N LEU A 292 -1.16 -10.65 -9.36
CA LEU A 292 -0.59 -9.81 -8.31
C LEU A 292 0.61 -9.02 -8.81
N GLU A 293 1.55 -9.68 -9.49
CA GLU A 293 2.75 -9.04 -10.05
C GLU A 293 2.40 -8.01 -11.12
N ALA A 294 1.46 -8.33 -12.00
CA ALA A 294 1.01 -7.43 -13.05
C ALA A 294 0.45 -6.10 -12.50
N VAL A 295 -0.24 -6.14 -11.36
CA VAL A 295 -0.77 -4.94 -10.69
C VAL A 295 0.30 -4.26 -9.83
N PHE A 296 1.14 -5.04 -9.17
CA PHE A 296 2.13 -4.55 -8.21
C PHE A 296 3.26 -3.76 -8.89
N THR A 297 3.81 -4.31 -9.97
CA THR A 297 4.95 -3.74 -10.68
C THR A 297 4.72 -2.29 -11.14
N PRO A 298 3.66 -1.96 -11.89
CA PRO A 298 3.45 -0.59 -12.36
C PRO A 298 3.01 0.40 -11.27
N LYS A 299 2.64 -0.06 -10.08
CA LYS A 299 2.21 0.79 -8.97
C LYS A 299 3.26 0.93 -7.89
N ALA A 300 3.56 -0.16 -7.19
CA ALA A 300 4.44 -0.11 -6.02
C ALA A 300 5.92 -0.08 -6.40
N LEU A 301 6.34 -0.97 -7.30
CA LEU A 301 7.74 -1.03 -7.72
C LEU A 301 8.11 0.20 -8.55
N ALA A 302 7.24 0.63 -9.44
CA ALA A 302 7.43 1.86 -10.20
C ALA A 302 7.55 3.10 -9.32
N ALA A 303 6.72 3.22 -8.28
CA ALA A 303 6.82 4.32 -7.31
C ALA A 303 8.13 4.28 -6.51
N TRP A 304 8.69 3.11 -6.29
CA TRP A 304 9.99 2.94 -5.64
C TRP A 304 11.15 3.35 -6.54
N HIS A 305 11.02 3.17 -7.85
CA HIS A 305 12.03 3.56 -8.84
C HIS A 305 12.09 5.08 -9.10
N LEU A 306 11.02 5.82 -8.78
CA LEU A 306 10.92 7.27 -8.88
C LEU A 306 11.66 7.99 -7.76
#